data_f3c66dcffc4bdbc8566b45cbda2c3d97
#
_entry.id   f3c66dcffc4bdbc8566b45cbda2c3d97
#
_cell.length_a   1.000
_cell.length_b   1.000
_cell.length_c   1.000
_cell.angle_alpha   90.00
_cell.angle_beta   90.00
_cell.angle_gamma   90.00
#
_symmetry.space_group_name_H-M   'P 1'
#
loop_
_entity.id
_entity.type
_entity.pdbx_description
1 polymer ?
#
loop_
_entity_poly.entity_id
_entity_poly.type
_entity_poly.pdbx_seq_one_letter_code
_entity_poly.pdbx_strand_id
1 'polypeptide(L)'
;MPMMVPTFGEVDSLTEFLSKSEKQMLEDHELGESGANTFHMRAGLIKTRFLMELPSLVGQAYHYIGITGQLGKDIPIGQSGPMPAQPVKKLQFLKGGDKIKGVTDKFTFATNNCWHAYNAAPLINQSTKAAEYPIQGADPVSGDTDLMLVALRQLRSKSGPSGYVIEMIVSQSEGVLPELTEFHFIKEHGRFGLAGNLQHYALDLYPDVKLQRTTVRSKIDADPKLRRALNITAEMLQMKFFQPSVAELLCTPAELYEGLKTKGYDWDLLLQTRGWWTINNDKHPVPYLSTKDLLEMNKGIYHPYWLEEDKKTIKKEFRPGKN
;
A
#
# COMPACT_ATOMS: atom_id res chain seq x y z
N MET A 1 -17.57 -22.37 -15.85
CA MET A 1 -18.07 -21.08 -15.36
C MET A 1 -17.14 -20.00 -15.89
N PRO A 2 -17.65 -18.91 -16.47
CA PRO A 2 -16.80 -17.79 -16.82
C PRO A 2 -16.20 -17.21 -15.51
N MET A 3 -14.88 -17.10 -15.44
CA MET A 3 -14.19 -16.50 -14.32
C MET A 3 -14.41 -14.99 -14.40
N MET A 4 -15.14 -14.44 -13.44
CA MET A 4 -15.31 -12.99 -13.37
C MET A 4 -14.00 -12.34 -12.94
N VAL A 5 -13.46 -11.47 -13.79
CA VAL A 5 -12.28 -10.69 -13.46
C VAL A 5 -12.68 -9.64 -12.44
N PRO A 6 -12.02 -9.55 -11.28
CA PRO A 6 -12.30 -8.47 -10.33
C PRO A 6 -11.98 -7.11 -10.96
N THR A 7 -12.86 -6.15 -10.74
CA THR A 7 -12.69 -4.78 -11.23
C THR A 7 -12.41 -3.83 -10.07
N PHE A 8 -11.73 -2.74 -10.35
CA PHE A 8 -11.45 -1.68 -9.39
C PHE A 8 -11.99 -0.35 -9.90
N GLY A 9 -12.71 0.37 -9.05
CA GLY A 9 -13.18 1.71 -9.29
C GLY A 9 -12.64 2.68 -8.24
N GLU A 10 -12.46 3.93 -8.62
CA GLU A 10 -11.99 4.99 -7.73
C GLU A 10 -12.97 6.16 -7.73
N VAL A 11 -13.20 6.73 -6.56
CA VAL A 11 -13.99 7.95 -6.35
C VAL A 11 -13.10 8.99 -5.69
N ASP A 12 -12.68 9.98 -6.45
CA ASP A 12 -11.92 11.14 -5.97
C ASP A 12 -12.75 12.42 -6.20
N SER A 13 -13.31 13.01 -5.20
CA SER A 13 -13.35 12.62 -3.79
C SER A 13 -14.81 12.55 -3.31
N LEU A 14 -15.05 11.80 -2.25
CA LEU A 14 -16.38 11.71 -1.65
C LEU A 14 -16.89 13.07 -1.15
N THR A 15 -16.00 13.96 -0.75
CA THR A 15 -16.31 15.30 -0.27
C THR A 15 -17.02 16.12 -1.33
N GLU A 16 -16.55 16.01 -2.58
CA GLU A 16 -17.06 16.77 -3.73
C GLU A 16 -18.17 16.02 -4.52
N PHE A 17 -18.47 14.79 -4.08
CA PHE A 17 -19.50 13.99 -4.74
C PHE A 17 -20.89 14.64 -4.55
N LEU A 18 -21.50 15.02 -5.65
CA LEU A 18 -22.87 15.53 -5.70
C LEU A 18 -23.77 14.52 -6.42
N SER A 19 -24.85 14.12 -5.77
CA SER A 19 -25.88 13.32 -6.43
C SER A 19 -26.63 14.15 -7.45
N LYS A 20 -27.30 13.49 -8.40
CA LYS A 20 -28.12 14.15 -9.41
C LYS A 20 -29.23 15.02 -8.75
N SER A 21 -29.83 14.53 -7.66
CA SER A 21 -30.84 15.26 -6.90
C SER A 21 -30.27 16.47 -6.15
N GLU A 22 -29.01 16.40 -5.68
CA GLU A 22 -28.34 17.57 -5.08
C GLU A 22 -28.08 18.66 -6.11
N LYS A 23 -27.62 18.29 -7.32
CA LYS A 23 -27.42 19.24 -8.41
C LYS A 23 -28.74 19.94 -8.78
N GLN A 24 -29.80 19.17 -8.93
CA GLN A 24 -31.13 19.72 -9.26
C GLN A 24 -31.64 20.68 -8.18
N MET A 25 -31.43 20.34 -6.89
CA MET A 25 -31.83 21.27 -5.81
C MET A 25 -30.99 22.56 -5.79
N LEU A 26 -29.72 22.52 -6.19
CA LEU A 26 -28.89 23.73 -6.32
C LEU A 26 -29.31 24.60 -7.51
N GLU A 27 -29.86 23.99 -8.55
CA GLU A 27 -30.39 24.71 -9.72
C GLU A 27 -31.77 25.32 -9.43
N ASP A 28 -32.59 24.66 -8.60
CA ASP A 28 -34.00 25.07 -8.33
C ASP A 28 -34.13 26.09 -7.18
N HIS A 29 -33.08 26.32 -6.37
CA HIS A 29 -33.13 27.20 -5.19
C HIS A 29 -32.02 28.22 -5.13
N GLU A 30 -32.32 29.48 -4.88
CA GLU A 30 -31.35 30.54 -4.61
C GLU A 30 -30.78 30.44 -3.17
N LEU A 31 -29.54 30.88 -2.99
CA LEU A 31 -28.89 30.96 -1.68
C LEU A 31 -29.68 31.90 -0.74
N GLY A 32 -30.21 31.33 0.35
CA GLY A 32 -31.00 32.11 1.35
C GLY A 32 -32.48 31.74 1.45
N GLU A 33 -33.02 30.95 0.53
CA GLU A 33 -34.36 30.41 0.65
C GLU A 33 -34.50 29.34 1.74
N SER A 34 -35.71 29.20 2.31
CA SER A 34 -35.93 28.22 3.41
C SER A 34 -35.68 26.78 3.01
N GLY A 35 -35.75 26.46 1.71
CA GLY A 35 -35.37 25.16 1.13
C GLY A 35 -33.88 24.87 1.18
N ALA A 36 -33.04 25.92 1.06
CA ALA A 36 -31.59 25.80 1.09
C ALA A 36 -31.07 25.34 2.45
N ASN A 37 -31.74 25.64 3.55
CA ASN A 37 -31.35 25.21 4.89
C ASN A 37 -31.39 23.68 5.12
N THR A 38 -32.22 22.99 4.34
CA THR A 38 -32.35 21.52 4.42
C THR A 38 -31.39 20.77 3.45
N PHE A 39 -30.73 21.50 2.55
CA PHE A 39 -29.83 20.94 1.52
C PHE A 39 -28.75 20.07 2.13
N HIS A 40 -27.99 20.57 3.09
CA HIS A 40 -26.90 19.83 3.71
C HIS A 40 -27.37 18.58 4.46
N MET A 41 -28.57 18.64 5.06
CA MET A 41 -29.15 17.45 5.74
C MET A 41 -29.54 16.37 4.72
N ARG A 42 -30.17 16.76 3.62
CA ARG A 42 -30.60 15.83 2.54
C ARG A 42 -29.37 15.24 1.81
N ALA A 43 -28.40 16.06 1.49
CA ALA A 43 -27.13 15.65 0.90
C ALA A 43 -26.42 14.59 1.77
N GLY A 44 -26.30 14.83 3.06
CA GLY A 44 -25.71 13.87 4.00
C GLY A 44 -26.52 12.56 4.08
N LEU A 45 -27.84 12.61 4.01
CA LEU A 45 -28.70 11.42 4.02
C LEU A 45 -28.52 10.57 2.74
N ILE A 46 -28.51 11.20 1.57
CA ILE A 46 -28.34 10.53 0.27
C ILE A 46 -26.97 9.85 0.22
N LYS A 47 -25.90 10.57 0.56
CA LYS A 47 -24.55 10.01 0.62
C LYS A 47 -24.45 8.85 1.60
N THR A 48 -25.06 8.98 2.78
CA THR A 48 -25.08 7.91 3.79
C THR A 48 -25.77 6.66 3.25
N ARG A 49 -26.93 6.82 2.61
CA ARG A 49 -27.68 5.70 2.04
C ARG A 49 -26.88 4.99 0.96
N PHE A 50 -26.33 5.73 0.00
CA PHE A 50 -25.47 5.19 -1.05
C PHE A 50 -24.30 4.39 -0.46
N LEU A 51 -23.59 4.96 0.51
CA LEU A 51 -22.43 4.32 1.13
C LEU A 51 -22.80 3.09 1.96
N MET A 52 -24.02 3.02 2.51
CA MET A 52 -24.49 1.83 3.24
C MET A 52 -24.90 0.69 2.28
N GLU A 53 -25.40 1.01 1.10
CA GLU A 53 -25.77 0.02 0.07
C GLU A 53 -24.54 -0.49 -0.70
N LEU A 54 -23.51 0.32 -0.84
CA LEU A 54 -22.31 0.04 -1.64
C LEU A 54 -21.60 -1.29 -1.31
N PRO A 55 -21.38 -1.69 -0.05
CA PRO A 55 -20.72 -2.97 0.26
C PRO A 55 -21.48 -4.19 -0.27
N SER A 56 -22.81 -4.14 -0.29
CA SER A 56 -23.62 -5.21 -0.85
C SER A 56 -23.48 -5.28 -2.37
N LEU A 57 -23.51 -4.13 -3.03
CA LEU A 57 -23.39 -4.05 -4.49
C LEU A 57 -22.02 -4.51 -4.97
N VAL A 58 -20.94 -4.03 -4.34
CA VAL A 58 -19.57 -4.41 -4.71
C VAL A 58 -19.28 -5.87 -4.41
N GLY A 59 -19.80 -6.40 -3.30
CA GLY A 59 -19.64 -7.81 -2.95
C GLY A 59 -20.29 -8.77 -3.96
N GLN A 60 -21.44 -8.39 -4.49
CA GLN A 60 -22.15 -9.18 -5.53
C GLN A 60 -21.47 -9.10 -6.89
N ALA A 61 -20.80 -7.98 -7.19
CA ALA A 61 -20.20 -7.72 -8.49
C ALA A 61 -18.71 -8.06 -8.58
N TYR A 62 -18.10 -8.62 -7.53
CA TYR A 62 -16.63 -8.81 -7.44
C TYR A 62 -15.87 -7.54 -7.77
N HIS A 63 -16.38 -6.41 -7.29
CA HIS A 63 -15.84 -5.09 -7.55
C HIS A 63 -15.17 -4.54 -6.30
N TYR A 64 -14.04 -3.83 -6.46
CA TYR A 64 -13.36 -3.11 -5.41
C TYR A 64 -13.52 -1.62 -5.65
N ILE A 65 -13.79 -0.85 -4.59
CA ILE A 65 -13.89 0.61 -4.70
C ILE A 65 -12.94 1.25 -3.71
N GLY A 66 -12.05 2.10 -4.24
CA GLY A 66 -11.25 3.06 -3.48
C GLY A 66 -11.96 4.39 -3.42
N ILE A 67 -12.07 4.98 -2.23
CA ILE A 67 -12.73 6.28 -2.05
C ILE A 67 -11.80 7.18 -1.27
N THR A 68 -11.45 8.33 -1.83
CA THR A 68 -10.74 9.39 -1.13
C THR A 68 -11.73 10.32 -0.43
N GLY A 69 -11.29 10.95 0.65
CA GLY A 69 -12.09 11.93 1.39
C GLY A 69 -11.21 12.85 2.21
N GLN A 70 -11.71 14.06 2.46
CA GLN A 70 -11.01 15.06 3.25
C GLN A 70 -11.44 14.99 4.71
N LEU A 71 -10.51 15.26 5.63
CA LEU A 71 -10.82 15.51 7.02
C LEU A 71 -11.20 16.97 7.24
N GLY A 72 -12.16 17.19 8.11
CA GLY A 72 -12.53 18.49 8.63
C GLY A 72 -12.59 18.48 10.13
N LYS A 73 -12.67 19.64 10.74
CA LYS A 73 -12.91 19.79 12.17
C LYS A 73 -14.37 20.03 12.43
N ASP A 74 -14.90 19.43 13.51
CA ASP A 74 -16.19 19.86 14.07
C ASP A 74 -15.96 21.17 14.80
N ILE A 75 -16.50 22.25 14.24
CA ILE A 75 -16.52 23.56 14.89
C ILE A 75 -17.90 23.67 15.55
N PRO A 76 -18.02 23.63 16.88
CA PRO A 76 -19.28 23.87 17.54
C PRO A 76 -19.71 25.33 17.32
N ILE A 77 -20.73 25.53 16.55
CA ILE A 77 -21.29 26.86 16.31
C ILE A 77 -22.28 27.16 17.44
N GLY A 78 -22.01 28.21 18.21
CA GLY A 78 -23.00 28.82 19.11
C GLY A 78 -23.12 28.27 20.52
N GLN A 79 -22.16 27.55 21.06
CA GLN A 79 -22.15 27.18 22.48
C GLN A 79 -21.25 28.09 23.31
N SER A 80 -21.87 29.03 24.00
CA SER A 80 -21.24 29.79 25.11
C SER A 80 -21.47 29.03 26.43
N GLY A 81 -20.74 27.91 26.65
CA GLY A 81 -20.84 27.11 27.86
C GLY A 81 -19.81 25.99 27.90
N PRO A 82 -19.62 25.29 29.05
CA PRO A 82 -18.73 24.15 29.13
C PRO A 82 -19.14 23.10 28.08
N MET A 83 -18.21 22.73 27.22
CA MET A 83 -18.45 21.71 26.18
C MET A 83 -19.00 20.43 26.82
N PRO A 84 -20.12 19.89 26.34
CA PRO A 84 -20.55 18.56 26.75
C PRO A 84 -19.46 17.54 26.41
N ALA A 85 -19.31 16.53 27.22
CA ALA A 85 -18.35 15.45 27.00
C ALA A 85 -18.47 14.94 25.56
N GLN A 86 -17.38 15.04 24.79
CA GLN A 86 -17.37 14.62 23.39
C GLN A 86 -17.83 13.16 23.32
N PRO A 87 -18.77 12.81 22.44
CA PRO A 87 -19.21 11.43 22.29
C PRO A 87 -18.02 10.55 21.93
N VAL A 88 -18.02 9.32 22.45
CA VAL A 88 -16.96 8.34 22.21
C VAL A 88 -16.71 8.24 20.71
N LYS A 89 -15.46 8.48 20.28
CA LYS A 89 -15.08 8.48 18.87
C LYS A 89 -15.31 7.12 18.26
N LYS A 90 -15.96 7.10 17.14
CA LYS A 90 -16.20 5.89 16.36
C LYS A 90 -14.96 5.41 15.58
N LEU A 91 -14.02 6.31 15.27
CA LEU A 91 -12.70 6.01 14.76
C LEU A 91 -11.67 6.31 15.83
N GLN A 92 -11.23 5.27 16.53
CA GLN A 92 -10.39 5.35 17.73
C GLN A 92 -9.08 6.12 17.53
N PHE A 93 -8.52 6.09 16.31
CA PHE A 93 -7.21 6.64 16.00
C PHE A 93 -7.26 8.01 15.32
N LEU A 94 -8.44 8.57 15.09
CA LEU A 94 -8.56 9.95 14.65
C LEU A 94 -8.31 10.93 15.80
N LYS A 95 -7.68 12.04 15.48
CA LYS A 95 -7.45 13.13 16.43
C LYS A 95 -8.77 13.73 16.90
N GLY A 96 -8.81 14.26 18.13
CA GLY A 96 -10.02 14.89 18.69
C GLY A 96 -10.60 16.00 17.83
N GLY A 97 -11.90 15.90 17.54
CA GLY A 97 -12.63 16.86 16.71
C GLY A 97 -12.48 16.66 15.21
N ASP A 98 -11.67 15.72 14.75
CA ASP A 98 -11.59 15.42 13.32
C ASP A 98 -12.74 14.50 12.88
N LYS A 99 -13.31 14.80 11.72
CA LYS A 99 -14.33 14.00 11.05
C LYS A 99 -14.10 13.94 9.55
N ILE A 100 -14.59 12.91 8.90
CA ILE A 100 -14.58 12.85 7.43
C ILE A 100 -15.69 13.81 6.93
N LYS A 101 -15.29 14.76 6.06
CA LYS A 101 -16.22 15.71 5.48
C LYS A 101 -17.26 15.03 4.59
N GLY A 102 -18.48 15.52 4.63
CA GLY A 102 -19.54 15.11 3.70
C GLY A 102 -20.16 13.74 3.97
N VAL A 103 -19.78 13.05 5.04
CA VAL A 103 -20.34 11.75 5.42
C VAL A 103 -20.68 11.69 6.89
N THR A 104 -21.63 10.83 7.23
CA THR A 104 -21.93 10.51 8.63
C THR A 104 -20.96 9.45 9.15
N ASP A 105 -20.83 9.37 10.46
CA ASP A 105 -20.01 8.35 11.12
C ASP A 105 -20.36 6.90 10.75
N LYS A 106 -21.59 6.67 10.28
CA LYS A 106 -22.04 5.34 9.82
C LYS A 106 -21.24 4.81 8.64
N PHE A 107 -20.71 5.71 7.79
CA PHE A 107 -19.87 5.34 6.65
C PHE A 107 -18.65 4.49 7.07
N THR A 108 -18.03 4.83 8.17
CA THR A 108 -16.84 4.11 8.64
C THR A 108 -17.12 2.65 8.96
N PHE A 109 -18.38 2.30 9.29
CA PHE A 109 -18.79 0.91 9.50
C PHE A 109 -18.96 0.14 8.18
N ALA A 110 -19.25 0.84 7.10
CA ALA A 110 -19.40 0.23 5.77
C ALA A 110 -18.05 -0.14 5.14
N THR A 111 -16.98 0.61 5.43
CA THR A 111 -15.67 0.36 4.85
C THR A 111 -15.01 -0.91 5.40
N ASN A 112 -14.32 -1.66 4.53
CA ASN A 112 -13.50 -2.81 4.93
C ASN A 112 -12.18 -2.35 5.53
N ASN A 113 -11.54 -1.37 4.88
CA ASN A 113 -10.32 -0.72 5.32
C ASN A 113 -10.48 0.80 5.22
N CYS A 114 -9.94 1.53 6.19
CA CYS A 114 -9.90 2.98 6.19
C CYS A 114 -8.51 3.43 6.62
N TRP A 115 -7.86 4.24 5.78
CA TRP A 115 -6.52 4.75 6.01
C TRP A 115 -6.53 6.27 6.08
N HIS A 116 -5.71 6.82 6.94
CA HIS A 116 -5.51 8.26 7.11
C HIS A 116 -4.08 8.64 6.79
N ALA A 117 -3.87 9.39 5.72
CA ALA A 117 -2.60 10.06 5.45
C ALA A 117 -2.48 11.26 6.42
N TYR A 118 -1.80 11.07 7.55
CA TYR A 118 -1.83 12.04 8.63
C TYR A 118 -0.55 12.87 8.75
N ASN A 119 0.50 12.46 8.10
CA ASN A 119 1.79 13.16 8.10
C ASN A 119 2.48 12.97 6.75
N ALA A 120 3.09 14.02 6.28
CA ALA A 120 3.98 14.01 5.13
C ALA A 120 5.14 14.97 5.41
N ALA A 121 6.36 14.48 5.30
CA ALA A 121 7.56 15.26 5.54
C ALA A 121 8.61 15.00 4.45
N PRO A 122 9.40 16.02 4.06
CA PRO A 122 10.51 15.81 3.13
C PRO A 122 11.49 14.76 3.64
N LEU A 123 11.82 13.79 2.81
CA LEU A 123 12.79 12.73 3.10
C LEU A 123 14.19 13.21 2.71
N ILE A 124 14.82 13.93 3.62
CA ILE A 124 16.12 14.56 3.43
C ILE A 124 17.18 13.98 4.36
N ASN A 125 18.40 13.94 3.88
CA ASN A 125 19.55 13.60 4.69
C ASN A 125 19.85 14.74 5.66
N GLN A 126 19.93 14.43 6.95
CA GLN A 126 20.08 15.42 8.01
C GLN A 126 21.40 16.22 7.93
N SER A 127 22.46 15.61 7.41
CA SER A 127 23.78 16.22 7.31
C SER A 127 23.90 17.14 6.09
N THR A 128 23.43 16.68 4.93
CA THR A 128 23.60 17.41 3.66
C THR A 128 22.42 18.28 3.28
N LYS A 129 21.26 18.07 3.94
CA LYS A 129 19.97 18.69 3.59
C LYS A 129 19.50 18.43 2.16
N ALA A 130 20.13 17.52 1.44
CA ALA A 130 19.72 17.01 0.13
C ALA A 130 18.80 15.80 0.29
N ALA A 131 18.15 15.36 -0.80
CA ALA A 131 17.32 14.17 -0.80
C ALA A 131 18.04 12.96 -0.18
N GLU A 132 17.34 12.17 0.64
CA GLU A 132 17.95 10.98 1.26
C GLU A 132 18.37 9.97 0.20
N TYR A 133 17.60 9.79 -0.86
CA TYR A 133 17.90 8.91 -1.99
C TYR A 133 17.86 9.70 -3.30
N PRO A 134 18.95 10.42 -3.63
CA PRO A 134 18.99 11.26 -4.84
C PRO A 134 18.96 10.40 -6.11
N ILE A 135 18.51 10.98 -7.20
CA ILE A 135 18.71 10.43 -8.55
C ILE A 135 20.21 10.48 -8.85
N GLN A 136 20.77 9.37 -9.33
CA GLN A 136 22.21 9.31 -9.65
C GLN A 136 22.56 10.30 -10.77
N GLY A 137 23.58 11.10 -10.54
CA GLY A 137 24.04 12.11 -11.50
C GLY A 137 23.29 13.44 -11.41
N ALA A 138 22.27 13.56 -10.57
CA ALA A 138 21.65 14.85 -10.30
C ALA A 138 22.51 15.68 -9.32
N ASP A 139 22.59 16.98 -9.54
CA ASP A 139 23.26 17.89 -8.62
C ASP A 139 22.51 17.91 -7.28
N PRO A 140 23.21 17.84 -6.13
CA PRO A 140 22.59 17.92 -4.84
C PRO A 140 21.94 19.30 -4.62
N VAL A 141 20.62 19.32 -4.53
CA VAL A 141 19.87 20.55 -4.20
C VAL A 141 19.59 20.56 -2.72
N SER A 142 20.08 21.59 -2.02
CA SER A 142 19.77 21.80 -0.61
C SER A 142 18.29 22.15 -0.46
N GLY A 143 17.58 21.43 0.43
CA GLY A 143 16.16 21.63 0.63
C GLY A 143 15.28 20.98 -0.47
N ASP A 144 15.83 20.01 -1.20
CA ASP A 144 15.08 19.20 -2.15
C ASP A 144 13.91 18.49 -1.43
N THR A 145 12.70 18.75 -1.90
CA THR A 145 11.44 18.22 -1.34
C THR A 145 10.77 17.24 -2.29
N ASP A 146 11.42 16.78 -3.36
CA ASP A 146 10.83 15.82 -4.29
C ASP A 146 10.41 14.53 -3.56
N LEU A 147 11.30 14.00 -2.72
CA LEU A 147 10.97 12.82 -1.92
C LEU A 147 10.28 13.19 -0.61
N MET A 148 9.10 12.65 -0.43
CA MET A 148 8.29 12.79 0.78
C MET A 148 8.13 11.44 1.47
N LEU A 149 8.29 11.39 2.78
CA LEU A 149 7.87 10.27 3.61
C LEU A 149 6.45 10.53 4.09
N VAL A 150 5.51 9.73 3.60
CA VAL A 150 4.07 9.86 3.93
C VAL A 150 3.68 8.75 4.90
N ALA A 151 3.20 9.16 6.08
CA ALA A 151 2.73 8.22 7.09
C ALA A 151 1.21 8.00 6.97
N LEU A 152 0.83 6.75 6.79
CA LEU A 152 -0.55 6.28 6.71
C LEU A 152 -0.90 5.51 7.98
N ARG A 153 -1.95 5.93 8.66
CA ARG A 153 -2.50 5.21 9.81
C ARG A 153 -3.77 4.47 9.44
N GLN A 154 -3.82 3.18 9.73
CA GLN A 154 -5.02 2.41 9.58
C GLN A 154 -6.02 2.76 10.68
N LEU A 155 -7.10 3.45 10.30
CA LEU A 155 -8.16 3.83 11.24
C LEU A 155 -9.12 2.68 11.52
N ARG A 156 -9.30 1.81 10.54
CA ARG A 156 -10.17 0.65 10.63
C ARG A 156 -9.73 -0.45 9.68
N SER A 157 -9.83 -1.69 10.14
CA SER A 157 -9.75 -2.91 9.33
C SER A 157 -10.81 -3.90 9.77
N LYS A 158 -11.42 -4.62 8.82
CA LYS A 158 -12.28 -5.78 9.11
C LYS A 158 -11.51 -7.10 9.07
N SER A 159 -10.32 -7.10 8.51
CA SER A 159 -9.49 -8.30 8.32
C SER A 159 -8.34 -8.42 9.32
N GLY A 160 -8.11 -7.42 10.15
CA GLY A 160 -7.01 -7.43 11.11
C GLY A 160 -7.10 -6.29 12.12
N PRO A 161 -6.10 -6.16 13.01
CA PRO A 161 -6.06 -5.09 13.99
C PRO A 161 -5.93 -3.73 13.32
N SER A 162 -6.51 -2.71 13.94
CA SER A 162 -6.42 -1.31 13.49
C SER A 162 -5.34 -0.55 14.28
N GLY A 163 -4.96 0.63 13.80
CA GLY A 163 -3.99 1.52 14.45
C GLY A 163 -2.57 1.42 13.92
N TYR A 164 -2.28 0.47 13.05
CA TYR A 164 -0.97 0.38 12.41
C TYR A 164 -0.65 1.63 11.61
N VAL A 165 0.63 1.98 11.63
CA VAL A 165 1.21 3.03 10.80
C VAL A 165 2.14 2.36 9.81
N ILE A 166 1.96 2.69 8.55
CA ILE A 166 2.90 2.37 7.48
C ILE A 166 3.42 3.66 6.88
N GLU A 167 4.65 3.63 6.43
CA GLU A 167 5.28 4.77 5.78
C GLU A 167 5.55 4.44 4.32
N MET A 168 5.32 5.42 3.45
CA MET A 168 5.57 5.30 2.01
C MET A 168 6.44 6.44 1.54
N ILE A 169 7.36 6.14 0.64
CA ILE A 169 8.11 7.16 -0.08
C ILE A 169 7.33 7.55 -1.33
N VAL A 170 7.07 8.84 -1.43
CA VAL A 170 6.37 9.44 -2.58
C VAL A 170 7.27 10.50 -3.18
N SER A 171 7.56 10.41 -4.47
CA SER A 171 8.16 11.48 -5.25
C SER A 171 7.06 12.38 -5.77
N GLN A 172 7.24 13.70 -5.69
CA GLN A 172 6.29 14.66 -6.24
C GLN A 172 6.24 14.61 -7.78
N SER A 173 7.32 14.17 -8.40
CA SER A 173 7.43 14.06 -9.86
C SER A 173 7.06 12.67 -10.40
N GLU A 174 7.35 11.58 -9.66
CA GLU A 174 7.19 10.20 -10.14
C GLU A 174 6.05 9.44 -9.45
N GLY A 175 5.48 9.99 -8.36
CA GLY A 175 4.45 9.33 -7.56
C GLY A 175 5.01 8.39 -6.51
N VAL A 176 4.26 7.35 -6.16
CA VAL A 176 4.67 6.36 -5.15
C VAL A 176 5.84 5.53 -5.68
N LEU A 177 6.88 5.36 -4.85
CA LEU A 177 8.06 4.54 -5.14
C LEU A 177 8.07 3.29 -4.25
N PRO A 178 7.40 2.20 -4.67
CA PRO A 178 7.18 1.03 -3.83
C PRO A 178 8.49 0.38 -3.39
N GLU A 179 9.39 0.09 -4.32
CA GLU A 179 10.62 -0.64 -4.03
C GLU A 179 11.62 0.20 -3.22
N LEU A 180 11.60 1.51 -3.37
CA LEU A 180 12.37 2.41 -2.52
C LEU A 180 11.78 2.48 -1.10
N THR A 181 10.45 2.41 -0.99
CA THR A 181 9.73 2.26 0.28
C THR A 181 10.12 0.97 0.98
N GLU A 182 10.15 -0.15 0.26
CA GLU A 182 10.58 -1.46 0.79
C GLU A 182 12.02 -1.42 1.30
N PHE A 183 12.94 -0.83 0.53
CA PHE A 183 14.32 -0.64 0.96
C PHE A 183 14.42 0.19 2.24
N HIS A 184 13.72 1.30 2.29
CA HIS A 184 13.69 2.19 3.46
C HIS A 184 13.10 1.48 4.69
N PHE A 185 11.99 0.77 4.51
CA PHE A 185 11.34 -0.03 5.54
C PHE A 185 12.29 -1.08 6.13
N ILE A 186 12.97 -1.85 5.30
CA ILE A 186 13.96 -2.84 5.74
C ILE A 186 15.09 -2.17 6.52
N LYS A 187 15.61 -1.06 6.01
CA LYS A 187 16.70 -0.30 6.63
C LYS A 187 16.34 0.22 8.02
N GLU A 188 15.16 0.80 8.18
CA GLU A 188 14.71 1.39 9.44
C GLU A 188 14.27 0.33 10.47
N HIS A 189 13.85 -0.86 10.02
CA HIS A 189 13.39 -1.94 10.89
C HIS A 189 14.47 -3.01 11.15
N GLY A 190 15.64 -2.56 11.62
CA GLY A 190 16.71 -3.45 12.08
C GLY A 190 17.53 -4.11 10.97
N ARG A 191 17.43 -3.59 9.74
CA ARG A 191 18.18 -4.11 8.57
C ARG A 191 17.96 -5.61 8.33
N PHE A 192 16.74 -6.06 8.47
CA PHE A 192 16.39 -7.46 8.25
C PHE A 192 16.78 -7.92 6.84
N GLY A 193 17.71 -8.86 6.73
CA GLY A 193 18.24 -9.32 5.43
C GLY A 193 19.04 -8.27 4.64
N LEU A 194 19.48 -7.19 5.29
CA LEU A 194 20.30 -6.14 4.70
C LEU A 194 21.66 -6.10 5.42
N ALA A 195 22.61 -6.79 4.85
CA ALA A 195 23.99 -6.84 5.36
C ALA A 195 24.77 -5.56 5.02
N GLY A 196 25.91 -5.37 5.69
CA GLY A 196 26.84 -4.27 5.43
C GLY A 196 26.80 -3.17 6.48
N ASN A 197 27.20 -1.96 6.09
CA ASN A 197 27.31 -0.80 6.96
C ASN A 197 26.50 0.38 6.42
N LEU A 198 26.59 1.57 7.05
CA LEU A 198 25.86 2.77 6.64
C LEU A 198 26.22 3.27 5.24
N GLN A 199 27.36 2.89 4.69
CA GLN A 199 27.82 3.33 3.38
C GLN A 199 27.50 2.31 2.28
N HIS A 200 27.55 1.02 2.62
CA HIS A 200 27.36 -0.05 1.66
C HIS A 200 26.43 -1.11 2.23
N TYR A 201 25.35 -1.38 1.55
CA TYR A 201 24.42 -2.43 1.87
C TYR A 201 24.43 -3.51 0.79
N ALA A 202 24.11 -4.74 1.16
CA ALA A 202 23.81 -5.83 0.25
C ALA A 202 22.62 -6.62 0.80
N LEU A 203 21.70 -7.02 -0.07
CA LEU A 203 20.61 -7.91 0.32
C LEU A 203 21.11 -9.33 0.43
N ASP A 204 20.76 -10.05 1.51
CA ASP A 204 21.07 -11.47 1.65
C ASP A 204 20.49 -12.30 0.51
N LEU A 205 19.33 -11.90 -0.02
CA LEU A 205 18.70 -12.55 -1.17
C LEU A 205 19.34 -12.18 -2.52
N TYR A 206 20.16 -11.11 -2.58
CA TYR A 206 20.84 -10.68 -3.81
C TYR A 206 22.20 -10.03 -3.49
N PRO A 207 23.18 -10.82 -2.97
CA PRO A 207 24.39 -10.28 -2.35
C PRO A 207 25.38 -9.64 -3.32
N ASP A 208 25.30 -9.94 -4.60
CA ASP A 208 26.26 -9.45 -5.61
C ASP A 208 26.10 -7.95 -5.90
N VAL A 209 24.96 -7.37 -5.55
CA VAL A 209 24.67 -5.95 -5.79
C VAL A 209 24.87 -5.13 -4.53
N LYS A 210 25.91 -4.28 -4.55
CA LYS A 210 26.17 -3.31 -3.48
C LYS A 210 25.26 -2.09 -3.64
N LEU A 211 24.51 -1.76 -2.61
CA LEU A 211 23.63 -0.60 -2.55
C LEU A 211 24.27 0.49 -1.72
N GLN A 212 24.11 1.73 -2.16
CA GLN A 212 24.54 2.94 -1.44
C GLN A 212 23.38 3.94 -1.45
N ARG A 213 23.31 4.79 -0.46
CA ARG A 213 22.30 5.84 -0.36
C ARG A 213 22.11 6.61 -1.69
N THR A 214 23.21 6.97 -2.34
CA THR A 214 23.22 7.78 -3.57
C THR A 214 22.96 7.01 -4.86
N THR A 215 23.00 5.69 -4.83
CA THR A 215 22.84 4.85 -6.04
C THR A 215 21.69 3.86 -5.95
N VAL A 216 21.08 3.71 -4.77
CA VAL A 216 20.03 2.70 -4.54
C VAL A 216 18.84 2.89 -5.47
N ARG A 217 18.36 4.13 -5.65
CA ARG A 217 17.22 4.44 -6.52
C ARG A 217 17.48 3.99 -7.95
N SER A 218 18.59 4.43 -8.56
CA SER A 218 18.94 4.06 -9.94
C SER A 218 19.19 2.55 -10.12
N LYS A 219 19.73 1.87 -9.09
CA LYS A 219 19.92 0.42 -9.16
C LYS A 219 18.60 -0.35 -9.08
N ILE A 220 17.69 0.09 -8.23
CA ILE A 220 16.34 -0.46 -8.16
C ILE A 220 15.62 -0.32 -9.51
N ASP A 221 15.72 0.86 -10.14
CA ASP A 221 15.07 1.13 -11.44
C ASP A 221 15.64 0.25 -12.55
N ALA A 222 16.96 0.00 -12.53
CA ALA A 222 17.66 -0.74 -13.56
C ALA A 222 17.55 -2.28 -13.43
N ASP A 223 17.31 -2.82 -12.23
CA ASP A 223 17.42 -4.26 -11.97
C ASP A 223 16.13 -4.87 -11.43
N PRO A 224 15.35 -5.57 -12.28
CA PRO A 224 14.11 -6.25 -11.85
C PRO A 224 14.34 -7.35 -10.79
N LYS A 225 15.50 -8.04 -10.81
CA LYS A 225 15.81 -9.07 -9.81
C LYS A 225 16.07 -8.45 -8.44
N LEU A 226 16.73 -7.29 -8.41
CA LEU A 226 16.92 -6.51 -7.19
C LEU A 226 15.57 -6.07 -6.63
N ARG A 227 14.66 -5.56 -7.46
CA ARG A 227 13.29 -5.22 -7.03
C ARG A 227 12.57 -6.42 -6.41
N ARG A 228 12.67 -7.58 -7.06
CA ARG A 228 12.05 -8.79 -6.53
C ARG A 228 12.67 -9.24 -5.20
N ALA A 229 13.97 -9.16 -5.05
CA ALA A 229 14.68 -9.48 -3.81
C ALA A 229 14.28 -8.53 -2.66
N LEU A 230 14.14 -7.23 -2.95
CA LEU A 230 13.62 -6.24 -1.99
C LEU A 230 12.19 -6.57 -1.56
N ASN A 231 11.32 -6.85 -2.53
CA ASN A 231 9.93 -7.22 -2.27
C ASN A 231 9.82 -8.45 -1.36
N ILE A 232 10.54 -9.54 -1.67
CA ILE A 232 10.53 -10.75 -0.84
C ILE A 232 11.02 -10.42 0.60
N THR A 233 12.10 -9.67 0.72
CA THR A 233 12.67 -9.30 2.02
C THR A 233 11.70 -8.45 2.85
N ALA A 234 11.07 -7.46 2.22
CA ALA A 234 10.08 -6.60 2.86
C ALA A 234 8.83 -7.37 3.29
N GLU A 235 8.32 -8.26 2.44
CA GLU A 235 7.17 -9.12 2.76
C GLU A 235 7.49 -10.08 3.91
N MET A 236 8.68 -10.69 3.96
CA MET A 236 9.11 -11.51 5.10
C MET A 236 9.12 -10.71 6.41
N LEU A 237 9.61 -9.48 6.36
CA LEU A 237 9.61 -8.59 7.52
C LEU A 237 8.19 -8.18 7.95
N GLN A 238 7.30 -7.91 7.00
CA GLN A 238 5.88 -7.65 7.27
C GLN A 238 5.18 -8.87 7.87
N MET A 239 5.44 -10.06 7.34
CA MET A 239 4.92 -11.31 7.91
C MET A 239 5.36 -11.49 9.36
N LYS A 240 6.63 -11.19 9.65
CA LYS A 240 7.16 -11.25 11.01
C LYS A 240 6.43 -10.31 11.98
N PHE A 241 6.04 -9.13 11.54
CA PHE A 241 5.38 -8.15 12.40
C PHE A 241 3.87 -8.33 12.49
N PHE A 242 3.22 -8.76 11.41
CA PHE A 242 1.76 -8.66 11.28
C PHE A 242 1.04 -9.99 11.08
N GLN A 243 1.76 -11.10 10.87
CA GLN A 243 1.15 -12.39 10.56
C GLN A 243 1.64 -13.52 11.48
N PRO A 244 1.19 -13.56 12.74
CA PRO A 244 1.59 -14.64 13.67
C PRO A 244 1.30 -16.05 13.16
N SER A 245 0.29 -16.22 12.29
CA SER A 245 -0.10 -17.51 11.72
C SER A 245 0.95 -18.17 10.82
N VAL A 246 1.91 -17.40 10.31
CA VAL A 246 3.00 -17.93 9.48
C VAL A 246 4.34 -18.02 10.21
N ALA A 247 4.35 -17.79 11.53
CA ALA A 247 5.58 -17.75 12.33
C ALA A 247 6.45 -19.02 12.20
N GLU A 248 5.84 -20.19 12.08
CA GLU A 248 6.55 -21.48 11.91
C GLU A 248 7.24 -21.62 10.54
N LEU A 249 6.78 -20.88 9.54
CA LEU A 249 7.38 -20.86 8.20
C LEU A 249 8.56 -19.89 8.11
N LEU A 250 8.56 -18.84 8.97
CA LEU A 250 9.54 -17.76 8.88
C LEU A 250 10.96 -18.25 9.17
N CYS A 251 11.88 -17.71 8.41
CA CYS A 251 13.33 -17.83 8.57
C CYS A 251 13.96 -16.47 8.23
N THR A 252 15.27 -16.36 8.37
CA THR A 252 15.99 -15.19 7.87
C THR A 252 16.08 -15.22 6.33
N PRO A 253 16.23 -14.07 5.66
CA PRO A 253 16.47 -14.05 4.22
C PRO A 253 17.69 -14.87 3.78
N ALA A 254 18.78 -14.84 4.55
CA ALA A 254 19.94 -15.67 4.28
C ALA A 254 19.62 -17.18 4.33
N GLU A 255 18.88 -17.62 5.36
CA GLU A 255 18.45 -19.03 5.48
C GLU A 255 17.48 -19.43 4.34
N LEU A 256 16.63 -18.54 3.89
CA LEU A 256 15.77 -18.78 2.72
C LEU A 256 16.61 -18.99 1.45
N TYR A 257 17.55 -18.09 1.19
CA TYR A 257 18.44 -18.15 0.04
C TYR A 257 19.25 -19.44 0.00
N GLU A 258 19.98 -19.74 1.08
CA GLU A 258 20.81 -20.92 1.17
C GLU A 258 19.99 -22.22 1.17
N GLY A 259 18.85 -22.22 1.84
CA GLY A 259 17.95 -23.37 1.89
C GLY A 259 17.38 -23.75 0.53
N LEU A 260 16.94 -22.77 -0.27
CA LEU A 260 16.42 -23.03 -1.63
C LEU A 260 17.54 -23.46 -2.59
N LYS A 261 18.72 -22.84 -2.51
CA LYS A 261 19.88 -23.26 -3.31
C LYS A 261 20.33 -24.68 -2.97
N THR A 262 20.40 -25.03 -1.70
CA THR A 262 20.77 -26.38 -1.24
C THR A 262 19.77 -27.43 -1.72
N LYS A 263 18.48 -27.06 -1.83
CA LYS A 263 17.44 -27.92 -2.38
C LYS A 263 17.46 -28.01 -3.92
N GLY A 264 18.38 -27.29 -4.58
CA GLY A 264 18.61 -27.34 -6.02
C GLY A 264 17.74 -26.39 -6.85
N TYR A 265 17.00 -25.48 -6.23
CA TYR A 265 16.24 -24.46 -6.97
C TYR A 265 17.15 -23.43 -7.65
N ASP A 266 16.82 -23.03 -8.85
CA ASP A 266 17.47 -21.93 -9.56
C ASP A 266 16.97 -20.59 -8.98
N TRP A 267 17.80 -19.97 -8.13
CA TRP A 267 17.46 -18.72 -7.47
C TRP A 267 17.25 -17.56 -8.47
N ASP A 268 18.03 -17.53 -9.53
CA ASP A 268 17.89 -16.52 -10.57
C ASP A 268 16.53 -16.60 -11.28
N LEU A 269 16.04 -17.81 -11.50
CA LEU A 269 14.70 -18.05 -12.03
C LEU A 269 13.63 -17.60 -11.03
N LEU A 270 13.80 -17.89 -9.74
CA LEU A 270 12.85 -17.47 -8.72
C LEU A 270 12.76 -15.95 -8.59
N LEU A 271 13.87 -15.23 -8.74
CA LEU A 271 13.87 -13.76 -8.76
C LEU A 271 13.22 -13.14 -10.01
N GLN A 272 12.99 -13.92 -11.05
CA GLN A 272 12.22 -13.46 -12.22
C GLN A 272 10.71 -13.65 -12.03
N THR A 273 10.26 -14.35 -10.98
CA THR A 273 8.84 -14.51 -10.68
C THR A 273 8.23 -13.20 -10.21
N ARG A 274 6.93 -13.05 -10.40
CA ARG A 274 6.18 -11.89 -9.89
C ARG A 274 5.57 -12.22 -8.53
N GLY A 275 5.73 -11.31 -7.58
CA GLY A 275 5.16 -11.39 -6.23
C GLY A 275 3.69 -11.04 -6.17
N TRP A 276 3.17 -10.33 -7.15
CA TRP A 276 1.78 -9.89 -7.22
C TRP A 276 1.01 -10.62 -8.31
N TRP A 277 -0.23 -10.94 -8.00
CA TRP A 277 -1.17 -11.39 -8.99
C TRP A 277 -1.53 -10.21 -9.90
N THR A 278 -1.11 -10.26 -11.16
CA THR A 278 -1.46 -9.27 -12.17
C THR A 278 -2.36 -9.91 -13.22
N ILE A 279 -3.32 -9.15 -13.72
CA ILE A 279 -4.10 -9.54 -14.89
C ILE A 279 -3.12 -9.79 -16.03
N ASN A 280 -3.38 -10.84 -16.78
CA ASN A 280 -2.53 -11.31 -17.85
C ASN A 280 -1.99 -10.15 -18.69
N ASN A 281 -0.68 -10.05 -18.72
CA ASN A 281 0.04 -9.06 -19.47
C ASN A 281 1.16 -9.80 -20.16
N ASP A 282 1.14 -9.83 -21.49
CA ASP A 282 2.14 -10.50 -22.32
C ASP A 282 3.59 -10.07 -22.04
N LYS A 283 3.75 -8.97 -21.33
CA LYS A 283 5.07 -8.47 -20.88
C LYS A 283 5.60 -9.19 -19.64
N HIS A 284 4.80 -10.01 -18.95
CA HIS A 284 5.21 -10.74 -17.75
C HIS A 284 5.07 -12.24 -17.94
N PRO A 285 6.00 -12.85 -18.66
CA PRO A 285 5.92 -14.27 -19.02
C PRO A 285 6.14 -15.21 -17.85
N VAL A 286 6.74 -14.74 -16.74
CA VAL A 286 7.06 -15.62 -15.61
C VAL A 286 5.85 -15.76 -14.68
N PRO A 287 5.56 -16.99 -14.23
CA PRO A 287 4.45 -17.27 -13.34
C PRO A 287 4.54 -16.53 -12.00
N TYR A 288 3.37 -16.41 -11.35
CA TYR A 288 3.27 -15.88 -10.00
C TYR A 288 3.85 -16.88 -8.98
N LEU A 289 4.58 -16.34 -8.00
CA LEU A 289 5.10 -17.06 -6.85
C LEU A 289 5.13 -16.12 -5.65
N SER A 290 4.33 -16.37 -4.62
CA SER A 290 4.31 -15.53 -3.42
C SER A 290 5.53 -15.76 -2.54
N THR A 291 5.82 -14.83 -1.65
CA THR A 291 6.86 -15.01 -0.63
C THR A 291 6.51 -16.15 0.33
N LYS A 292 5.23 -16.36 0.62
CA LYS A 292 4.78 -17.51 1.40
C LYS A 292 5.10 -18.82 0.69
N ASP A 293 4.86 -18.91 -0.61
CA ASP A 293 5.23 -20.11 -1.40
C ASP A 293 6.73 -20.40 -1.33
N LEU A 294 7.57 -19.37 -1.40
CA LEU A 294 9.04 -19.53 -1.22
C LEU A 294 9.41 -20.08 0.16
N LEU A 295 8.75 -19.62 1.22
CA LEU A 295 8.95 -20.16 2.56
C LEU A 295 8.49 -21.62 2.66
N GLU A 296 7.35 -21.96 2.07
CA GLU A 296 6.84 -23.35 2.01
C GLU A 296 7.75 -24.25 1.18
N MET A 297 8.32 -23.77 0.07
CA MET A 297 9.33 -24.47 -0.72
C MET A 297 10.58 -24.71 0.12
N ASN A 298 11.00 -23.73 0.91
CA ASN A 298 12.14 -23.88 1.82
C ASN A 298 11.88 -24.93 2.90
N LYS A 299 10.66 -25.11 3.36
CA LYS A 299 10.26 -26.21 4.25
C LYS A 299 10.06 -27.54 3.53
N GLY A 300 10.00 -27.55 2.18
CA GLY A 300 9.71 -28.75 1.39
C GLY A 300 8.22 -29.15 1.37
N ILE A 301 7.33 -28.21 1.73
CA ILE A 301 5.87 -28.43 1.78
C ILE A 301 5.23 -28.13 0.43
N TYR A 302 5.82 -27.24 -0.37
CA TYR A 302 5.28 -26.79 -1.64
C TYR A 302 6.31 -26.94 -2.77
N HIS A 303 5.83 -27.29 -3.97
CA HIS A 303 6.57 -27.23 -5.23
C HIS A 303 5.71 -26.51 -6.28
N PRO A 304 6.24 -25.48 -6.96
CA PRO A 304 5.46 -24.71 -7.92
C PRO A 304 4.97 -25.59 -9.08
N TYR A 305 3.67 -25.56 -9.36
CA TYR A 305 3.03 -26.38 -10.41
C TYR A 305 3.57 -26.11 -11.82
N TRP A 306 4.12 -24.93 -12.06
CA TRP A 306 4.69 -24.50 -13.33
C TRP A 306 6.19 -24.85 -13.49
N LEU A 307 6.83 -25.35 -12.43
CA LEU A 307 8.26 -25.70 -12.42
C LEU A 307 8.40 -27.22 -12.64
N GLU A 308 9.41 -27.62 -13.42
CA GLU A 308 9.76 -29.04 -13.59
C GLU A 308 10.39 -29.60 -12.32
N GLU A 309 10.47 -30.92 -12.21
CA GLU A 309 11.09 -31.60 -11.08
C GLU A 309 12.60 -31.29 -10.92
N ASP A 310 13.26 -30.86 -11.98
CA ASP A 310 14.65 -30.41 -11.96
C ASP A 310 14.86 -29.11 -11.18
N LYS A 311 13.77 -28.41 -10.82
CA LYS A 311 13.72 -27.15 -10.08
C LYS A 311 14.42 -25.96 -10.76
N LYS A 312 14.67 -26.07 -12.05
CA LYS A 312 15.42 -25.09 -12.87
C LYS A 312 14.71 -24.73 -14.17
N THR A 313 13.75 -25.53 -14.59
CA THR A 313 13.11 -25.38 -15.89
C THR A 313 11.60 -25.11 -15.74
N ILE A 314 11.12 -24.08 -16.42
CA ILE A 314 9.67 -23.81 -16.51
C ILE A 314 9.04 -24.86 -17.46
N LYS A 315 7.93 -25.47 -17.06
CA LYS A 315 7.16 -26.40 -17.91
C LYS A 315 6.72 -25.72 -19.21
N LYS A 316 6.69 -26.47 -20.30
CA LYS A 316 6.45 -25.94 -21.65
C LYS A 316 5.17 -25.12 -21.77
N GLU A 317 4.09 -25.53 -21.10
CA GLU A 317 2.79 -24.87 -21.10
C GLU A 317 2.77 -23.51 -20.43
N PHE A 318 3.79 -23.21 -19.60
CA PHE A 318 3.91 -21.94 -18.88
C PHE A 318 5.04 -21.06 -19.43
N ARG A 319 5.74 -21.49 -20.46
CA ARG A 319 6.75 -20.67 -21.12
C ARG A 319 6.08 -19.56 -21.91
N PRO A 320 6.64 -18.33 -21.90
CA PRO A 320 6.15 -17.29 -22.78
C PRO A 320 6.18 -17.77 -24.22
N GLY A 321 5.09 -17.58 -24.91
CA GLY A 321 5.03 -17.86 -26.35
C GLY A 321 6.10 -17.03 -27.05
N LYS A 322 6.89 -17.65 -27.92
CA LYS A 322 7.65 -16.94 -28.93
C LYS A 322 6.62 -16.46 -29.96
N ASN A 323 6.10 -15.24 -29.78
CA ASN A 323 5.40 -14.55 -30.85
C ASN A 323 6.43 -13.86 -31.72
#